data_c21fa9b8e68b8913cdae2002ef39719c
#
_entry.id   c21fa9b8e68b8913cdae2002ef39719c
#
_cell.length_a   1.000
_cell.length_b   1.000
_cell.length_c   1.000
_cell.angle_alpha   90.00
_cell.angle_beta   90.00
_cell.angle_gamma   90.00
#
_symmetry.space_group_name_H-M   'P 1'
#
loop_
_entity.id
_entity.type
_entity.pdbx_description
1 polymer ?
#
loop_
_entity_poly.entity_id
_entity_poly.type
_entity_poly.pdbx_seq_one_letter_code
_entity_poly.pdbx_strand_id
1 'polypeptide(L)'
;AAMTLAYFMRTAGSEVFRKRDAVVIDEAHGLAEWAEMYATIEISPERVPVWDDVGVPDVAADAGPEEDAVDRTARFVEALRDVSIRAKDELVGRPELDREEVARRDRLQELIGELGWFLEDYREPESPTTWVVDQSGGEGSPIDIKPLDPARYLRHTVWDRGNRFALLSATILSKDAFCRGVGLDPADVALVDVEHTFPLAHRRLYDVTQGPMTYEHRDETVPKIARLIVRLMAEHPDEKGLIHAHSYDIAERLTERLREFGVAARVRRHDRENRDAELEAWKASSDPEVFVSVKMEEALDLKGDLCRWQVVCKAPYRNTNDSRVARRLEDGQWAWYHRTALRTVIQACGRVVRAPDDHGATYLADDSLLDLFERAEADTPDWFRDQVDAMTTPSLPAFDPEAALAGIDASPSGGAGAGRRRSRRSDGSESGNAGHSSRGEGGSEAGDGDATANSGTTGEESVKTRSERDAERRRDHPLSDVWGDG
;
A
#
# COMPACT_ATOMS: atom_id res chain seq x y z
N ALA A 1 8.34 -18.15 -21.11
CA ALA A 1 6.99 -18.12 -20.54
C ALA A 1 6.90 -16.94 -19.59
N ALA A 2 5.78 -16.24 -19.57
CA ALA A 2 5.45 -15.23 -18.56
C ALA A 2 4.37 -15.81 -17.64
N MET A 3 4.48 -15.52 -16.35
CA MET A 3 3.53 -15.97 -15.34
C MET A 3 3.59 -15.05 -14.13
N THR A 4 2.59 -15.08 -13.26
CA THR A 4 2.63 -14.33 -12.01
C THR A 4 3.64 -14.95 -11.04
N LEU A 5 4.21 -14.13 -10.16
CA LEU A 5 5.13 -14.61 -9.13
C LEU A 5 4.46 -15.66 -8.21
N ALA A 6 3.20 -15.45 -7.87
CA ALA A 6 2.38 -16.41 -7.15
C ALA A 6 2.35 -17.80 -7.80
N TYR A 7 2.06 -17.83 -9.10
CA TYR A 7 2.02 -19.08 -9.84
C TYR A 7 3.41 -19.72 -9.96
N PHE A 8 4.45 -18.91 -10.13
CA PHE A 8 5.83 -19.37 -10.14
C PHE A 8 6.19 -20.06 -8.84
N MET A 9 5.94 -19.46 -7.69
CA MET A 9 6.21 -20.05 -6.37
C MET A 9 5.41 -21.33 -6.12
N ARG A 10 4.09 -21.33 -6.39
CA ARG A 10 3.21 -22.49 -6.18
C ARG A 10 3.55 -23.71 -7.03
N THR A 11 4.20 -23.51 -8.17
CA THR A 11 4.64 -24.59 -9.06
C THR A 11 6.04 -25.11 -8.75
N ALA A 12 6.60 -24.73 -7.60
CA ALA A 12 7.85 -25.34 -7.13
C ALA A 12 7.65 -26.86 -6.93
N GLY A 13 8.63 -27.66 -7.35
CA GLY A 13 8.52 -29.13 -7.32
C GLY A 13 7.73 -29.74 -8.49
N SER A 14 7.08 -28.95 -9.34
CA SER A 14 6.38 -29.46 -10.53
C SER A 14 7.38 -29.79 -11.66
N GLU A 15 7.26 -31.01 -12.22
CA GLU A 15 8.07 -31.43 -13.38
C GLU A 15 7.79 -30.62 -14.65
N VAL A 16 6.64 -29.95 -14.72
CA VAL A 16 6.24 -29.10 -15.86
C VAL A 16 7.15 -27.88 -16.02
N PHE A 17 7.59 -27.32 -14.90
CA PHE A 17 8.44 -26.13 -14.87
C PHE A 17 9.86 -26.47 -14.41
N ARG A 18 10.63 -27.06 -15.31
CA ARG A 18 12.04 -27.37 -15.06
C ARG A 18 12.86 -26.12 -14.83
N LYS A 19 14.03 -26.26 -14.22
CA LYS A 19 15.03 -25.21 -14.02
C LYS A 19 15.33 -24.46 -15.32
N ARG A 20 15.41 -23.13 -15.27
CA ARG A 20 15.63 -22.24 -16.41
C ARG A 20 17.05 -21.70 -16.42
N ASP A 21 17.57 -21.39 -17.60
CA ASP A 21 18.88 -20.73 -17.72
C ASP A 21 18.84 -19.29 -17.21
N ALA A 22 17.72 -18.60 -17.44
CA ALA A 22 17.50 -17.24 -16.96
C ALA A 22 16.04 -17.06 -16.50
N VAL A 23 15.88 -16.35 -15.39
CA VAL A 23 14.60 -15.93 -14.83
C VAL A 23 14.63 -14.41 -14.62
N VAL A 24 13.62 -13.73 -15.11
CA VAL A 24 13.42 -12.29 -14.89
C VAL A 24 12.23 -12.11 -13.95
N ILE A 25 12.43 -11.39 -12.87
CA ILE A 25 11.39 -11.07 -11.89
C ILE A 25 11.21 -9.56 -11.90
N ASP A 26 10.03 -9.12 -12.30
CA ASP A 26 9.60 -7.74 -12.23
C ASP A 26 9.00 -7.45 -10.85
N GLU A 27 9.02 -6.17 -10.44
CA GLU A 27 8.60 -5.70 -9.10
C GLU A 27 9.24 -6.53 -7.96
N ALA A 28 10.53 -6.84 -8.12
CA ALA A 28 11.26 -7.74 -7.23
C ALA A 28 11.35 -7.23 -5.78
N HIS A 29 11.11 -5.94 -5.54
CA HIS A 29 11.07 -5.37 -4.20
C HIS A 29 10.03 -6.03 -3.28
N GLY A 30 8.94 -6.58 -3.86
CA GLY A 30 7.89 -7.29 -3.13
C GLY A 30 8.19 -8.78 -2.88
N LEU A 31 9.34 -9.30 -3.33
CA LEU A 31 9.62 -10.74 -3.30
C LEU A 31 9.60 -11.33 -1.88
N ALA A 32 10.14 -10.60 -0.91
CA ALA A 32 10.13 -11.04 0.49
C ALA A 32 8.71 -11.11 1.05
N GLU A 33 7.87 -10.10 0.80
CA GLU A 33 6.49 -10.06 1.26
C GLU A 33 5.63 -11.16 0.64
N TRP A 34 5.79 -11.42 -0.65
CA TRP A 34 5.14 -12.55 -1.31
C TRP A 34 5.55 -13.87 -0.68
N ALA A 35 6.85 -14.05 -0.42
CA ALA A 35 7.37 -15.25 0.22
C ALA A 35 6.87 -15.39 1.66
N GLU A 36 6.82 -14.34 2.46
CA GLU A 36 6.24 -14.32 3.80
C GLU A 36 4.77 -14.79 3.80
N MET A 37 3.99 -14.33 2.81
CA MET A 37 2.59 -14.71 2.66
C MET A 37 2.43 -16.20 2.30
N TYR A 38 3.21 -16.70 1.34
CA TYR A 38 3.11 -18.09 0.90
C TYR A 38 3.78 -19.10 1.83
N ALA A 39 4.75 -18.67 2.61
CA ALA A 39 5.40 -19.51 3.62
C ALA A 39 4.59 -19.57 4.94
N THR A 40 3.55 -18.77 5.10
CA THR A 40 2.63 -18.84 6.24
C THR A 40 1.80 -20.10 6.14
N ILE A 41 1.81 -20.91 7.20
CA ILE A 41 0.99 -22.12 7.32
C ILE A 41 -0.23 -21.77 8.16
N GLU A 42 -1.39 -21.82 7.53
CA GLU A 42 -2.67 -21.57 8.19
C GLU A 42 -3.32 -22.89 8.59
N ILE A 43 -3.56 -23.07 9.87
CA ILE A 43 -4.28 -24.20 10.43
C ILE A 43 -5.68 -23.70 10.84
N SER A 44 -6.65 -23.90 9.95
CA SER A 44 -8.04 -23.44 10.12
C SER A 44 -9.04 -24.51 9.67
N PRO A 45 -10.34 -24.40 10.06
CA PRO A 45 -11.37 -25.33 9.63
C PRO A 45 -11.47 -25.49 8.11
N GLU A 46 -11.22 -24.40 7.36
CA GLU A 46 -11.29 -24.35 5.91
C GLU A 46 -10.12 -25.09 5.24
N ARG A 47 -8.94 -25.06 5.89
CA ARG A 47 -7.70 -25.62 5.35
C ARG A 47 -7.46 -27.07 5.77
N VAL A 48 -7.91 -27.47 6.96
CA VAL A 48 -7.61 -28.78 7.58
C VAL A 48 -8.76 -29.76 7.40
N PRO A 49 -8.67 -30.76 6.48
CA PRO A 49 -9.77 -31.72 6.22
C PRO A 49 -10.11 -32.66 7.37
N VAL A 50 -9.30 -32.65 8.43
CA VAL A 50 -9.46 -33.46 9.66
C VAL A 50 -9.63 -32.57 10.89
N TRP A 51 -10.17 -31.38 10.72
CA TRP A 51 -10.32 -30.39 11.80
C TRP A 51 -11.10 -30.92 13.00
N ASP A 52 -12.21 -31.62 12.73
CA ASP A 52 -13.09 -32.16 13.76
C ASP A 52 -12.48 -33.41 14.49
N ASP A 53 -11.44 -34.00 13.93
CA ASP A 53 -10.74 -35.17 14.47
C ASP A 53 -9.57 -34.80 15.40
N VAL A 54 -9.24 -33.47 15.51
CA VAL A 54 -8.13 -32.99 16.31
C VAL A 54 -8.59 -31.92 17.31
N GLY A 55 -8.06 -31.98 18.53
CA GLY A 55 -8.26 -30.92 19.51
C GLY A 55 -7.19 -29.85 19.30
N VAL A 56 -7.57 -28.66 18.87
CA VAL A 56 -6.64 -27.51 18.69
C VAL A 56 -6.33 -26.89 20.05
N PRO A 57 -5.09 -26.95 20.52
CA PRO A 57 -4.72 -26.40 21.83
C PRO A 57 -4.69 -24.87 21.85
N ASP A 58 -4.71 -24.27 23.01
CA ASP A 58 -4.32 -22.89 23.21
C ASP A 58 -2.78 -22.80 23.23
N VAL A 59 -2.18 -22.43 22.10
CA VAL A 59 -0.73 -22.31 21.96
C VAL A 59 -0.22 -20.95 22.45
N ALA A 60 -1.10 -19.96 22.58
CA ALA A 60 -0.80 -18.61 23.04
C ALA A 60 -0.97 -18.45 24.56
N ALA A 61 -1.55 -19.44 25.25
CA ALA A 61 -1.69 -19.38 26.72
C ALA A 61 -0.35 -19.18 27.40
N ASP A 62 -0.35 -18.48 28.53
CA ASP A 62 0.86 -18.26 29.34
C ASP A 62 1.54 -19.60 29.67
N ALA A 63 2.64 -19.86 28.99
CA ALA A 63 3.50 -20.98 29.26
C ALA A 63 4.41 -20.65 30.44
N GLY A 64 4.80 -21.67 31.18
CA GLY A 64 5.91 -21.54 32.12
C GLY A 64 7.23 -21.19 31.40
N PRO A 65 8.29 -20.84 32.14
CA PRO A 65 9.54 -20.34 31.56
C PRO A 65 10.32 -21.33 30.67
N GLU A 66 9.83 -22.54 30.51
CA GLU A 66 10.54 -23.63 29.80
C GLU A 66 9.97 -23.94 28.41
N GLU A 67 8.85 -23.34 28.01
CA GLU A 67 8.19 -23.71 26.75
C GLU A 67 7.46 -22.51 26.12
N ASP A 68 7.82 -22.18 24.90
CA ASP A 68 7.19 -21.10 24.15
C ASP A 68 6.01 -21.56 23.25
N ALA A 69 5.35 -20.61 22.59
CA ALA A 69 4.23 -20.88 21.71
C ALA A 69 4.64 -21.73 20.49
N VAL A 70 5.87 -21.60 20.03
CA VAL A 70 6.39 -22.37 18.87
C VAL A 70 6.57 -23.84 19.25
N ASP A 71 7.12 -24.12 20.44
CA ASP A 71 7.30 -25.49 20.94
C ASP A 71 5.96 -26.23 21.10
N ARG A 72 4.95 -25.55 21.64
CA ARG A 72 3.59 -26.10 21.76
C ARG A 72 2.95 -26.34 20.41
N THR A 73 3.14 -25.41 19.49
CA THR A 73 2.66 -25.54 18.11
C THR A 73 3.33 -26.72 17.42
N ALA A 74 4.65 -26.91 17.59
CA ALA A 74 5.36 -28.02 16.96
C ALA A 74 4.83 -29.37 17.41
N ARG A 75 4.53 -29.57 18.70
CA ARG A 75 3.90 -30.81 19.19
C ARG A 75 2.50 -31.03 18.64
N PHE A 76 1.69 -29.98 18.56
CA PHE A 76 0.37 -30.06 17.95
C PHE A 76 0.47 -30.41 16.46
N VAL A 77 1.38 -29.79 15.74
CA VAL A 77 1.63 -30.03 14.31
C VAL A 77 2.08 -31.46 14.05
N GLU A 78 2.91 -32.06 14.93
CA GLU A 78 3.26 -33.48 14.83
C GLU A 78 2.01 -34.37 14.92
N ALA A 79 1.15 -34.13 15.92
CA ALA A 79 -0.07 -34.89 16.09
C ALA A 79 -1.05 -34.70 14.91
N LEU A 80 -1.23 -33.45 14.44
CA LEU A 80 -2.08 -33.12 13.29
C LEU A 80 -1.58 -33.80 12.02
N ARG A 81 -0.25 -33.78 11.78
CA ARG A 81 0.36 -34.44 10.63
C ARG A 81 0.12 -35.94 10.64
N ASP A 82 0.24 -36.61 11.80
CA ASP A 82 0.00 -38.03 11.94
C ASP A 82 -1.47 -38.40 11.68
N VAL A 83 -2.42 -37.57 12.16
CA VAL A 83 -3.86 -37.75 11.85
C VAL A 83 -4.10 -37.56 10.34
N SER A 84 -3.51 -36.55 9.74
CA SER A 84 -3.64 -36.26 8.31
C SER A 84 -3.08 -37.36 7.42
N ILE A 85 -1.94 -37.98 7.81
CA ILE A 85 -1.35 -39.12 7.10
C ILE A 85 -2.32 -40.34 7.15
N ARG A 86 -2.83 -40.66 8.32
CA ARG A 86 -3.80 -41.78 8.45
C ARG A 86 -5.04 -41.57 7.59
N ALA A 87 -5.63 -40.36 7.64
CA ALA A 87 -6.80 -40.02 6.84
C ALA A 87 -6.52 -40.09 5.33
N LYS A 88 -5.33 -39.65 4.89
CA LYS A 88 -4.92 -39.80 3.50
C LYS A 88 -4.74 -41.25 3.10
N ASP A 89 -4.06 -42.07 3.92
CA ASP A 89 -3.79 -43.47 3.62
C ASP A 89 -5.09 -44.31 3.54
N GLU A 90 -6.11 -43.97 4.34
CA GLU A 90 -7.45 -44.56 4.22
C GLU A 90 -8.09 -44.25 2.86
N LEU A 91 -7.93 -43.05 2.32
CA LEU A 91 -8.43 -42.70 1.00
C LEU A 91 -7.64 -43.43 -0.11
N VAL A 92 -6.30 -43.47 0.00
CA VAL A 92 -5.44 -44.18 -0.98
C VAL A 92 -5.73 -45.67 -1.03
N GLY A 93 -6.14 -46.25 0.09
CA GLY A 93 -6.52 -47.68 0.17
C GLY A 93 -7.85 -48.04 -0.51
N ARG A 94 -8.65 -47.08 -0.96
CA ARG A 94 -9.94 -47.30 -1.62
C ARG A 94 -9.76 -47.54 -3.12
N PRO A 95 -10.47 -48.49 -3.72
CA PRO A 95 -10.32 -48.83 -5.14
C PRO A 95 -10.83 -47.73 -6.07
N GLU A 96 -11.83 -46.95 -5.65
CA GLU A 96 -12.40 -45.83 -6.39
C GLU A 96 -12.65 -44.66 -5.43
N LEU A 97 -12.30 -43.47 -5.85
CA LEU A 97 -12.56 -42.21 -5.14
C LEU A 97 -13.53 -41.38 -5.97
N ASP A 98 -14.50 -40.77 -5.30
CA ASP A 98 -15.29 -39.71 -5.93
C ASP A 98 -14.52 -38.39 -6.01
N ARG A 99 -15.14 -37.35 -6.63
CA ARG A 99 -14.51 -36.08 -6.85
C ARG A 99 -14.16 -35.35 -5.55
N GLU A 100 -15.00 -35.46 -4.53
CA GLU A 100 -14.77 -34.80 -3.23
C GLU A 100 -13.66 -35.53 -2.46
N GLU A 101 -13.61 -36.84 -2.50
CA GLU A 101 -12.57 -37.67 -1.90
C GLU A 101 -11.20 -37.42 -2.54
N VAL A 102 -11.14 -37.25 -3.87
CA VAL A 102 -9.92 -36.85 -4.57
C VAL A 102 -9.47 -35.49 -4.11
N ALA A 103 -10.37 -34.50 -4.05
CA ALA A 103 -10.04 -33.16 -3.56
C ALA A 103 -9.62 -33.15 -2.09
N ARG A 104 -10.23 -33.99 -1.23
CA ARG A 104 -9.83 -34.16 0.17
C ARG A 104 -8.45 -34.78 0.30
N ARG A 105 -8.16 -35.83 -0.47
CA ARG A 105 -6.81 -36.44 -0.52
C ARG A 105 -5.74 -35.46 -0.92
N ASP A 106 -6.00 -34.67 -1.96
CA ASP A 106 -5.02 -33.68 -2.48
C ASP A 106 -4.76 -32.57 -1.46
N ARG A 107 -5.79 -32.08 -0.77
CA ARG A 107 -5.64 -31.12 0.35
C ARG A 107 -4.87 -31.71 1.53
N LEU A 108 -5.11 -32.99 1.89
CA LEU A 108 -4.34 -33.67 2.93
C LEU A 108 -2.86 -33.81 2.53
N GLN A 109 -2.58 -34.13 1.26
CA GLN A 109 -1.22 -34.23 0.77
C GLN A 109 -0.48 -32.89 0.84
N GLU A 110 -1.14 -31.79 0.47
CA GLU A 110 -0.60 -30.42 0.57
C GLU A 110 -0.32 -30.07 2.03
N LEU A 111 -1.29 -30.24 2.92
CA LEU A 111 -1.17 -29.99 4.36
C LEU A 111 -0.01 -30.79 4.98
N ILE A 112 0.08 -32.10 4.71
CA ILE A 112 1.17 -32.95 5.22
C ILE A 112 2.54 -32.42 4.79
N GLY A 113 2.65 -31.88 3.56
CA GLY A 113 3.87 -31.27 3.05
C GLY A 113 4.22 -29.97 3.78
N GLU A 114 3.26 -29.07 3.97
CA GLU A 114 3.45 -27.81 4.69
C GLU A 114 3.85 -28.05 6.16
N LEU A 115 3.11 -28.94 6.86
CA LEU A 115 3.43 -29.29 8.25
C LEU A 115 4.80 -30.01 8.36
N GLY A 116 5.13 -30.85 7.38
CA GLY A 116 6.43 -31.52 7.32
C GLY A 116 7.58 -30.51 7.18
N TRP A 117 7.44 -29.53 6.29
CA TRP A 117 8.43 -28.50 6.10
C TRP A 117 8.69 -27.68 7.38
N PHE A 118 7.64 -27.27 8.10
CA PHE A 118 7.78 -26.59 9.38
C PHE A 118 8.54 -27.45 10.40
N LEU A 119 8.14 -28.73 10.57
CA LEU A 119 8.77 -29.64 11.54
C LEU A 119 10.23 -29.96 11.21
N GLU A 120 10.58 -30.10 9.94
CA GLU A 120 11.96 -30.30 9.50
C GLU A 120 12.81 -29.09 9.86
N ASP A 121 12.31 -27.87 9.57
CA ASP A 121 12.99 -26.63 9.86
C ASP A 121 13.12 -26.39 11.38
N TYR A 122 12.03 -26.59 12.13
CA TYR A 122 12.00 -26.45 13.60
C TYR A 122 12.99 -27.37 14.29
N ARG A 123 13.17 -28.60 13.78
CA ARG A 123 14.08 -29.61 14.35
C ARG A 123 15.54 -29.42 13.97
N GLU A 124 15.82 -28.58 13.00
CA GLU A 124 17.20 -28.32 12.54
C GLU A 124 17.90 -27.35 13.51
N PRO A 125 18.92 -27.79 14.28
CA PRO A 125 19.54 -26.97 15.33
C PRO A 125 20.23 -25.70 14.83
N GLU A 126 20.60 -25.67 13.54
CA GLU A 126 21.27 -24.54 12.89
C GLU A 126 20.33 -23.80 11.92
N SER A 127 19.02 -24.04 12.02
CA SER A 127 18.07 -23.31 11.15
C SER A 127 18.14 -21.82 11.43
N PRO A 128 18.34 -21.01 10.39
CA PRO A 128 18.30 -19.55 10.54
C PRO A 128 16.86 -19.03 10.68
N THR A 129 15.85 -19.88 10.50
CA THR A 129 14.46 -19.46 10.48
C THR A 129 13.95 -19.28 11.90
N THR A 130 13.54 -18.07 12.22
CA THR A 130 12.75 -17.79 13.42
C THR A 130 11.27 -17.91 13.06
N TRP A 131 10.52 -18.68 13.84
CA TRP A 131 9.08 -18.84 13.67
C TRP A 131 8.33 -17.98 14.68
N VAL A 132 7.21 -17.43 14.26
CA VAL A 132 6.22 -16.77 15.13
C VAL A 132 4.86 -17.41 14.91
N VAL A 133 4.05 -17.43 15.97
CA VAL A 133 2.75 -18.08 15.96
C VAL A 133 1.70 -17.09 16.40
N ASP A 134 0.60 -17.01 15.64
CA ASP A 134 -0.60 -16.25 16.01
C ASP A 134 -1.77 -17.19 16.25
N GLN A 135 -2.46 -16.94 17.36
CA GLN A 135 -3.74 -17.57 17.67
C GLN A 135 -4.62 -16.57 18.42
N SER A 136 -5.71 -16.14 17.80
CA SER A 136 -6.49 -15.00 18.31
C SER A 136 -7.66 -15.37 19.22
N GLY A 137 -7.93 -16.64 19.48
CA GLY A 137 -9.13 -17.08 20.22
C GLY A 137 -8.92 -18.16 21.26
N GLY A 138 -7.69 -18.57 21.56
CA GLY A 138 -7.39 -19.66 22.49
C GLY A 138 -7.73 -21.04 21.93
N GLU A 139 -8.04 -22.00 22.81
CA GLU A 139 -8.34 -23.38 22.45
C GLU A 139 -9.44 -23.48 21.39
N GLY A 140 -9.21 -24.28 20.35
CA GLY A 140 -10.15 -24.48 19.25
C GLY A 140 -10.13 -23.41 18.16
N SER A 141 -9.34 -22.34 18.30
CA SER A 141 -9.24 -21.30 17.27
C SER A 141 -8.10 -21.56 16.28
N PRO A 142 -8.19 -20.96 15.06
CA PRO A 142 -7.16 -21.09 14.05
C PRO A 142 -5.79 -20.65 14.54
N ILE A 143 -4.74 -21.28 13.99
CA ILE A 143 -3.34 -21.00 14.26
C ILE A 143 -2.65 -20.63 12.95
N ASP A 144 -1.93 -19.51 12.92
CA ASP A 144 -1.02 -19.13 11.86
C ASP A 144 0.43 -19.34 12.30
N ILE A 145 1.17 -20.12 11.54
CA ILE A 145 2.60 -20.36 11.74
C ILE A 145 3.35 -19.57 10.66
N LYS A 146 4.15 -18.58 11.07
CA LYS A 146 4.74 -17.59 10.19
C LYS A 146 6.26 -17.59 10.31
N PRO A 147 7.03 -17.78 9.23
CA PRO A 147 8.47 -17.56 9.29
C PRO A 147 8.76 -16.06 9.37
N LEU A 148 9.69 -15.69 10.23
CA LEU A 148 10.18 -14.30 10.31
C LEU A 148 11.05 -13.97 9.11
N ASP A 149 11.81 -14.94 8.61
CA ASP A 149 12.69 -14.82 7.45
C ASP A 149 12.28 -15.85 6.37
N PRO A 150 11.81 -15.41 5.21
CA PRO A 150 11.39 -16.29 4.13
C PRO A 150 12.54 -16.78 3.23
N ALA A 151 13.81 -16.50 3.55
CA ALA A 151 14.97 -16.81 2.70
C ALA A 151 15.03 -18.29 2.30
N ARG A 152 14.78 -19.19 3.26
CA ARG A 152 14.78 -20.64 3.02
C ARG A 152 13.64 -21.05 2.07
N TYR A 153 12.45 -20.49 2.25
CA TYR A 153 11.33 -20.69 1.35
C TYR A 153 11.66 -20.24 -0.07
N LEU A 154 12.27 -19.06 -0.22
CA LEU A 154 12.68 -18.51 -1.50
C LEU A 154 13.76 -19.35 -2.18
N ARG A 155 14.67 -19.98 -1.41
CA ARG A 155 15.66 -20.89 -1.98
C ARG A 155 15.00 -21.97 -2.81
N HIS A 156 14.03 -22.70 -2.25
CA HIS A 156 13.35 -23.81 -2.93
C HIS A 156 12.36 -23.35 -3.99
N THR A 157 11.63 -22.27 -3.74
CA THR A 157 10.52 -21.86 -4.62
C THR A 157 10.96 -20.94 -5.75
N VAL A 158 12.10 -20.26 -5.60
CA VAL A 158 12.61 -19.30 -6.58
C VAL A 158 14.05 -19.64 -7.01
N TRP A 159 15.03 -19.62 -6.09
CA TRP A 159 16.44 -19.61 -6.46
C TRP A 159 16.91 -20.94 -7.08
N ASP A 160 16.43 -22.08 -6.61
CA ASP A 160 16.76 -23.40 -7.19
C ASP A 160 16.19 -23.60 -8.60
N ARG A 161 15.30 -22.71 -9.06
CA ARG A 161 14.59 -22.84 -10.34
C ARG A 161 15.21 -22.05 -11.50
N GLY A 162 16.31 -21.35 -11.25
CA GLY A 162 17.07 -20.62 -12.27
C GLY A 162 18.56 -20.78 -12.09
N ASN A 163 19.32 -20.59 -13.18
CA ASN A 163 20.76 -20.51 -13.14
C ASN A 163 21.26 -19.06 -13.02
N ARG A 164 20.46 -18.11 -13.55
CA ARG A 164 20.72 -16.66 -13.52
C ARG A 164 19.42 -15.94 -13.32
N PHE A 165 19.47 -14.84 -12.56
CA PHE A 165 18.32 -14.01 -12.27
C PHE A 165 18.59 -12.57 -12.67
N ALA A 166 17.57 -11.90 -13.23
CA ALA A 166 17.50 -10.46 -13.36
C ALA A 166 16.30 -9.97 -12.56
N LEU A 167 16.56 -9.14 -11.56
CA LEU A 167 15.56 -8.60 -10.64
C LEU A 167 15.35 -7.14 -10.99
N LEU A 168 14.13 -6.78 -11.37
CA LEU A 168 13.76 -5.43 -11.80
C LEU A 168 12.89 -4.79 -10.73
N SER A 169 13.16 -3.55 -10.38
CA SER A 169 12.34 -2.77 -9.46
C SER A 169 12.74 -1.29 -9.50
N ALA A 170 11.79 -0.41 -9.30
CA ALA A 170 12.04 1.01 -9.11
C ALA A 170 12.48 1.36 -7.67
N THR A 171 12.36 0.44 -6.70
CA THR A 171 12.46 0.77 -5.27
C THR A 171 13.25 -0.27 -4.45
N ILE A 172 14.39 -0.73 -4.97
CA ILE A 172 15.39 -1.43 -4.15
C ILE A 172 16.24 -0.37 -3.47
N LEU A 173 15.84 0.03 -2.25
CA LEU A 173 16.44 1.16 -1.52
C LEU A 173 17.83 0.82 -0.94
N SER A 174 18.08 -0.44 -0.66
CA SER A 174 19.35 -0.94 -0.14
C SER A 174 19.61 -2.35 -0.67
N LYS A 175 20.68 -2.50 -1.44
CA LYS A 175 21.12 -3.79 -1.98
C LYS A 175 21.30 -4.83 -0.88
N ASP A 176 22.04 -4.48 0.17
CA ASP A 176 22.38 -5.41 1.24
C ASP A 176 21.15 -5.86 2.03
N ALA A 177 20.24 -4.91 2.31
CA ALA A 177 19.01 -5.24 3.02
C ALA A 177 18.07 -6.08 2.15
N PHE A 178 17.96 -5.77 0.85
CA PHE A 178 17.19 -6.57 -0.09
C PHE A 178 17.75 -8.00 -0.18
N CYS A 179 19.04 -8.15 -0.42
CA CYS A 179 19.68 -9.48 -0.53
C CYS A 179 19.46 -10.31 0.74
N ARG A 180 19.67 -9.72 1.93
CA ARG A 180 19.38 -10.42 3.20
C ARG A 180 17.92 -10.85 3.30
N GLY A 181 16.98 -9.96 2.96
CA GLY A 181 15.54 -10.26 3.06
C GLY A 181 15.06 -11.34 2.09
N VAL A 182 15.80 -11.61 1.01
CA VAL A 182 15.45 -12.66 0.03
C VAL A 182 16.42 -13.84 0.04
N GLY A 183 17.36 -13.89 0.99
CA GLY A 183 18.30 -15.01 1.16
C GLY A 183 19.40 -15.09 0.11
N LEU A 184 19.85 -13.95 -0.42
CA LEU A 184 20.98 -13.85 -1.34
C LEU A 184 22.21 -13.27 -0.62
N ASP A 185 23.40 -13.73 -1.03
CA ASP A 185 24.64 -13.06 -0.62
C ASP A 185 24.79 -11.77 -1.46
N PRO A 186 24.94 -10.60 -0.83
CA PRO A 186 25.20 -9.35 -1.56
C PRO A 186 26.44 -9.41 -2.46
N ALA A 187 27.44 -10.26 -2.16
CA ALA A 187 28.62 -10.43 -2.98
C ALA A 187 28.33 -11.08 -4.33
N ASP A 188 27.30 -11.93 -4.41
CA ASP A 188 26.89 -12.62 -5.63
C ASP A 188 25.95 -11.78 -6.51
N VAL A 189 25.54 -10.59 -6.05
CA VAL A 189 24.57 -9.74 -6.73
C VAL A 189 25.21 -8.46 -7.23
N ALA A 190 25.10 -8.18 -8.52
CA ALA A 190 25.42 -6.88 -9.10
C ALA A 190 24.18 -5.98 -9.08
N LEU A 191 24.30 -4.77 -8.53
CA LEU A 191 23.27 -3.74 -8.65
C LEU A 191 23.62 -2.83 -9.83
N VAL A 192 22.64 -2.62 -10.72
CA VAL A 192 22.68 -1.60 -11.76
C VAL A 192 21.65 -0.55 -11.39
N ASP A 193 22.11 0.61 -10.94
CA ASP A 193 21.28 1.75 -10.66
C ASP A 193 21.11 2.59 -11.94
N VAL A 194 19.87 2.96 -12.24
CA VAL A 194 19.52 3.78 -13.41
C VAL A 194 19.09 5.13 -12.91
N GLU A 195 19.80 6.16 -13.36
CA GLU A 195 19.53 7.54 -13.00
C GLU A 195 18.07 7.94 -13.29
N HIS A 196 17.44 8.61 -12.34
CA HIS A 196 16.10 9.13 -12.48
C HIS A 196 16.10 10.41 -13.33
N THR A 197 15.46 10.36 -14.50
CA THR A 197 15.53 11.44 -15.51
C THR A 197 14.35 12.40 -15.48
N PHE A 198 13.33 12.20 -14.65
CA PHE A 198 12.15 13.07 -14.63
C PHE A 198 12.48 14.39 -13.91
N PRO A 199 12.11 15.54 -14.49
CA PRO A 199 12.42 16.85 -13.90
C PRO A 199 11.81 16.98 -12.50
N LEU A 200 12.57 17.54 -11.56
CA LEU A 200 12.12 17.79 -10.19
C LEU A 200 10.88 18.68 -10.16
N ALA A 201 10.80 19.66 -11.05
CA ALA A 201 9.66 20.56 -11.17
C ALA A 201 8.35 19.86 -11.56
N HIS A 202 8.42 18.67 -12.16
CA HIS A 202 7.25 17.90 -12.59
C HIS A 202 6.73 16.93 -11.52
N ARG A 203 7.51 16.65 -10.47
CA ARG A 203 7.18 15.70 -9.40
C ARG A 203 7.26 16.33 -8.01
N ARG A 204 6.48 17.38 -7.80
CA ARG A 204 6.57 18.20 -6.58
C ARG A 204 5.97 17.51 -5.38
N LEU A 205 6.67 17.63 -4.24
CA LEU A 205 6.13 17.31 -2.92
C LEU A 205 5.71 18.61 -2.21
N TYR A 206 4.58 18.54 -1.53
CA TYR A 206 4.05 19.63 -0.73
C TYR A 206 3.81 19.17 0.72
N ASP A 207 4.41 19.88 1.66
CA ASP A 207 4.09 19.72 3.08
C ASP A 207 2.78 20.47 3.39
N VAL A 208 1.74 19.68 3.65
CA VAL A 208 0.42 20.13 4.05
C VAL A 208 -0.05 19.40 5.30
N THR A 209 0.89 18.97 6.14
CA THR A 209 0.66 18.15 7.31
C THR A 209 -0.38 18.77 8.26
N GLN A 210 -1.26 17.93 8.81
CA GLN A 210 -2.40 18.31 9.64
C GLN A 210 -2.33 17.78 11.07
N GLY A 211 -1.31 16.97 11.35
CA GLY A 211 -1.09 16.26 12.60
C GLY A 211 -0.78 14.79 12.37
N PRO A 212 -0.38 14.05 13.41
CA PRO A 212 -0.06 12.64 13.29
C PRO A 212 -1.31 11.78 13.05
N MET A 213 -1.20 10.78 12.18
CA MET A 213 -2.24 9.79 11.87
C MET A 213 -2.07 8.48 12.65
N THR A 214 -1.56 8.57 13.87
CA THR A 214 -1.50 7.43 14.80
C THR A 214 -2.89 7.01 15.27
N TYR A 215 -2.99 5.83 15.88
CA TYR A 215 -4.26 5.32 16.41
C TYR A 215 -4.89 6.32 17.41
N GLU A 216 -4.10 6.97 18.24
CA GLU A 216 -4.54 7.90 19.29
C GLU A 216 -5.02 9.25 18.73
N HIS A 217 -4.39 9.75 17.67
CA HIS A 217 -4.62 11.09 17.14
C HIS A 217 -5.53 11.14 15.91
N ARG A 218 -5.82 10.00 15.28
CA ARG A 218 -6.59 9.96 14.02
C ARG A 218 -7.97 10.60 14.11
N ASP A 219 -8.62 10.52 15.27
CA ASP A 219 -9.96 11.10 15.46
C ASP A 219 -9.95 12.63 15.37
N GLU A 220 -8.85 13.26 15.74
CA GLU A 220 -8.62 14.70 15.61
C GLU A 220 -8.06 15.09 14.24
N THR A 221 -7.23 14.23 13.64
CA THR A 221 -6.51 14.54 12.40
C THR A 221 -7.35 14.27 11.16
N VAL A 222 -8.16 13.21 11.13
CA VAL A 222 -9.03 12.88 9.98
C VAL A 222 -9.95 14.05 9.56
N PRO A 223 -10.63 14.77 10.48
CA PRO A 223 -11.44 15.93 10.09
C PRO A 223 -10.61 17.08 9.47
N LYS A 224 -9.36 17.27 9.90
CA LYS A 224 -8.46 18.29 9.35
C LYS A 224 -8.02 17.90 7.93
N ILE A 225 -7.65 16.62 7.72
CA ILE A 225 -7.32 16.08 6.39
C ILE A 225 -8.52 16.16 5.45
N ALA A 226 -9.74 15.86 5.91
CA ALA A 226 -10.93 16.00 5.08
C ALA A 226 -11.16 17.46 4.63
N ARG A 227 -10.92 18.45 5.52
CA ARG A 227 -10.95 19.87 5.15
C ARG A 227 -9.85 20.24 4.16
N LEU A 228 -8.65 19.70 4.34
CA LEU A 228 -7.54 19.86 3.41
C LEU A 228 -7.91 19.32 2.01
N ILE A 229 -8.51 18.12 1.93
CA ILE A 229 -8.94 17.54 0.65
C ILE A 229 -9.95 18.45 -0.07
N VAL A 230 -10.91 19.05 0.63
CA VAL A 230 -11.86 20.02 0.03
C VAL A 230 -11.12 21.24 -0.54
N ARG A 231 -10.12 21.77 0.16
CA ARG A 231 -9.28 22.87 -0.33
C ARG A 231 -8.47 22.48 -1.55
N LEU A 232 -7.93 21.25 -1.59
CA LEU A 232 -7.22 20.71 -2.74
C LEU A 232 -8.15 20.45 -3.93
N MET A 233 -9.37 20.02 -3.72
CA MET A 233 -10.38 19.93 -4.77
C MET A 233 -10.67 21.31 -5.39
N ALA A 234 -10.70 22.38 -4.57
CA ALA A 234 -10.87 23.75 -5.07
C ALA A 234 -9.60 24.28 -5.77
N GLU A 235 -8.42 23.83 -5.38
CA GLU A 235 -7.14 24.15 -6.08
C GLU A 235 -7.06 23.44 -7.44
N HIS A 236 -7.66 22.25 -7.56
CA HIS A 236 -7.64 21.41 -8.75
C HIS A 236 -9.07 21.15 -9.29
N PRO A 237 -9.79 22.24 -9.71
CA PRO A 237 -11.23 22.14 -10.03
C PRO A 237 -11.54 21.18 -11.19
N ASP A 238 -10.65 21.09 -12.17
CA ASP A 238 -10.85 20.33 -13.42
C ASP A 238 -10.00 19.05 -13.47
N GLU A 239 -9.31 18.69 -12.38
CA GLU A 239 -8.36 17.59 -12.36
C GLU A 239 -8.82 16.46 -11.44
N LYS A 240 -8.60 15.23 -11.86
CA LYS A 240 -8.77 14.05 -11.02
C LYS A 240 -7.68 13.94 -9.98
N GLY A 241 -8.07 13.46 -8.79
CA GLY A 241 -7.17 13.27 -7.66
C GLY A 241 -7.19 11.85 -7.08
N LEU A 242 -6.10 11.46 -6.42
CA LEU A 242 -5.96 10.18 -5.73
C LEU A 242 -5.68 10.41 -4.24
N ILE A 243 -6.46 9.78 -3.36
CA ILE A 243 -6.31 9.86 -1.92
C ILE A 243 -5.83 8.51 -1.39
N HIS A 244 -4.61 8.47 -0.89
CA HIS A 244 -4.03 7.28 -0.25
C HIS A 244 -4.40 7.25 1.24
N ALA A 245 -5.47 6.53 1.59
CA ALA A 245 -5.97 6.44 2.96
C ALA A 245 -5.26 5.40 3.82
N HIS A 246 -4.58 4.42 3.19
CA HIS A 246 -3.81 3.34 3.80
C HIS A 246 -4.58 2.37 4.73
N SER A 247 -5.84 2.62 5.04
CA SER A 247 -6.71 1.66 5.71
C SER A 247 -8.19 1.90 5.34
N TYR A 248 -9.00 0.84 5.39
CA TYR A 248 -10.44 0.93 5.13
C TYR A 248 -11.16 1.80 6.14
N ASP A 249 -10.76 1.75 7.43
CA ASP A 249 -11.31 2.62 8.49
C ASP A 249 -11.06 4.11 8.18
N ILE A 250 -9.84 4.49 7.80
CA ILE A 250 -9.53 5.88 7.44
C ILE A 250 -10.27 6.29 6.16
N ALA A 251 -10.32 5.42 5.14
CA ALA A 251 -11.05 5.70 3.90
C ALA A 251 -12.54 5.96 4.15
N GLU A 252 -13.15 5.16 5.03
CA GLU A 252 -14.55 5.32 5.42
C GLU A 252 -14.79 6.64 6.14
N ARG A 253 -14.02 6.93 7.19
CA ARG A 253 -14.10 8.16 7.98
C ARG A 253 -13.86 9.41 7.13
N LEU A 254 -12.87 9.40 6.23
CA LEU A 254 -12.63 10.51 5.29
C LEU A 254 -13.82 10.70 4.36
N THR A 255 -14.36 9.61 3.79
CA THR A 255 -15.51 9.68 2.88
C THR A 255 -16.76 10.20 3.58
N GLU A 256 -17.01 9.82 4.83
CA GLU A 256 -18.10 10.34 5.63
C GLU A 256 -17.98 11.84 5.88
N ARG A 257 -16.78 12.32 6.26
CA ARG A 257 -16.52 13.75 6.45
C ARG A 257 -16.66 14.55 5.16
N LEU A 258 -16.18 14.02 4.05
CA LEU A 258 -16.36 14.67 2.74
C LEU A 258 -17.83 14.74 2.33
N ARG A 259 -18.63 13.71 2.68
CA ARG A 259 -20.08 13.73 2.48
C ARG A 259 -20.77 14.79 3.36
N GLU A 260 -20.40 14.91 4.64
CA GLU A 260 -20.89 15.94 5.55
C GLU A 260 -20.57 17.36 5.03
N PHE A 261 -19.43 17.54 4.38
CA PHE A 261 -19.05 18.81 3.75
C PHE A 261 -19.78 19.07 2.41
N GLY A 262 -20.61 18.14 1.94
CA GLY A 262 -21.42 18.30 0.75
C GLY A 262 -20.71 18.01 -0.57
N VAL A 263 -19.46 17.48 -0.55
CA VAL A 263 -18.65 17.22 -1.76
C VAL A 263 -18.72 15.76 -2.23
N ALA A 264 -19.69 14.99 -1.76
CA ALA A 264 -19.81 13.55 -2.08
C ALA A 264 -19.90 13.26 -3.59
N ALA A 265 -20.45 14.18 -4.38
CA ALA A 265 -20.59 14.03 -5.85
C ALA A 265 -19.22 13.93 -6.56
N ARG A 266 -18.15 14.43 -5.92
CA ARG A 266 -16.78 14.40 -6.45
C ARG A 266 -15.94 13.27 -5.87
N VAL A 267 -16.48 12.43 -4.97
CA VAL A 267 -15.73 11.40 -4.24
C VAL A 267 -16.17 10.01 -4.64
N ARG A 268 -15.23 9.21 -5.09
CA ARG A 268 -15.39 7.78 -5.37
C ARG A 268 -14.52 6.98 -4.40
N ARG A 269 -15.07 5.93 -3.81
CA ARG A 269 -14.39 5.01 -2.90
C ARG A 269 -14.67 3.57 -3.31
N HIS A 270 -13.70 2.68 -3.10
CA HIS A 270 -13.89 1.24 -3.23
C HIS A 270 -13.95 0.54 -1.86
N ASP A 271 -14.55 -0.64 -1.84
CA ASP A 271 -14.42 -1.62 -0.77
C ASP A 271 -13.47 -2.76 -1.18
N ARG A 272 -13.51 -3.86 -0.44
CA ARG A 272 -12.64 -5.04 -0.70
C ARG A 272 -13.05 -5.84 -1.94
N GLU A 273 -14.31 -5.76 -2.32
CA GLU A 273 -14.91 -6.61 -3.35
C GLU A 273 -15.03 -5.90 -4.71
N ASN A 274 -15.21 -4.57 -4.70
CA ASN A 274 -15.53 -3.79 -5.91
C ASN A 274 -14.38 -2.93 -6.45
N ARG A 275 -13.16 -3.08 -5.92
CA ARG A 275 -12.04 -2.18 -6.21
C ARG A 275 -11.78 -2.00 -7.69
N ASP A 276 -11.66 -3.08 -8.44
CA ASP A 276 -11.32 -3.00 -9.88
C ASP A 276 -12.44 -2.35 -10.69
N ALA A 277 -13.69 -2.63 -10.33
CA ALA A 277 -14.84 -2.02 -10.97
C ALA A 277 -14.91 -0.50 -10.73
N GLU A 278 -14.70 -0.07 -9.46
CA GLU A 278 -14.70 1.36 -9.10
C GLU A 278 -13.51 2.10 -9.71
N LEU A 279 -12.34 1.46 -9.78
CA LEU A 279 -11.15 2.03 -10.41
C LEU A 279 -11.37 2.26 -11.90
N GLU A 280 -11.89 1.27 -12.61
CA GLU A 280 -12.17 1.40 -14.04
C GLU A 280 -13.28 2.43 -14.31
N ALA A 281 -14.32 2.49 -13.47
CA ALA A 281 -15.35 3.51 -13.55
C ALA A 281 -14.78 4.93 -13.33
N TRP A 282 -13.87 5.09 -12.34
CA TRP A 282 -13.19 6.36 -12.10
C TRP A 282 -12.30 6.77 -13.28
N LYS A 283 -11.52 5.85 -13.85
CA LYS A 283 -10.69 6.12 -15.03
C LYS A 283 -11.54 6.54 -16.22
N ALA A 284 -12.69 5.89 -16.44
CA ALA A 284 -13.58 6.16 -17.57
C ALA A 284 -14.41 7.44 -17.41
N SER A 285 -14.58 7.96 -16.19
CA SER A 285 -15.30 9.21 -15.93
C SER A 285 -14.56 10.39 -16.57
N SER A 286 -15.30 11.37 -17.11
CA SER A 286 -14.77 12.66 -17.54
C SER A 286 -14.76 13.70 -16.42
N ASP A 287 -15.47 13.43 -15.33
CA ASP A 287 -15.58 14.35 -14.20
C ASP A 287 -14.28 14.38 -13.37
N PRO A 288 -13.94 15.51 -12.72
CA PRO A 288 -12.76 15.66 -11.90
C PRO A 288 -12.92 14.96 -10.54
N GLU A 289 -13.29 13.67 -10.57
CA GLU A 289 -13.53 12.87 -9.36
C GLU A 289 -12.23 12.57 -8.60
N VAL A 290 -12.36 12.44 -7.29
CA VAL A 290 -11.30 12.03 -6.39
C VAL A 290 -11.51 10.57 -6.00
N PHE A 291 -10.50 9.73 -6.22
CA PHE A 291 -10.54 8.31 -5.87
C PHE A 291 -9.87 8.04 -4.53
N VAL A 292 -10.61 7.53 -3.56
CA VAL A 292 -10.07 7.15 -2.24
C VAL A 292 -9.63 5.70 -2.26
N SER A 293 -8.31 5.47 -2.20
CA SER A 293 -7.70 4.14 -2.26
C SER A 293 -7.06 3.75 -0.93
N VAL A 294 -7.14 2.46 -0.60
CA VAL A 294 -6.52 1.88 0.60
C VAL A 294 -5.15 1.30 0.27
N LYS A 295 -4.96 0.75 -0.92
CA LYS A 295 -3.72 0.10 -1.34
C LYS A 295 -2.90 1.01 -2.24
N MET A 296 -1.78 1.49 -1.72
CA MET A 296 -0.81 2.32 -2.46
C MET A 296 0.05 1.50 -3.42
N GLU A 297 0.26 0.23 -3.09
CA GLU A 297 1.28 -0.65 -3.70
C GLU A 297 0.85 -1.24 -5.03
N GLU A 298 -0.45 -1.24 -5.33
CA GLU A 298 -0.92 -1.88 -6.54
C GLU A 298 -0.62 -1.03 -7.77
N ALA A 299 -0.18 -1.68 -8.82
CA ALA A 299 0.24 -1.11 -10.09
C ALA A 299 -0.92 -0.34 -10.78
N LEU A 300 -1.14 0.90 -10.36
CA LEU A 300 -2.03 1.82 -11.01
C LEU A 300 -1.23 2.59 -12.06
N ASP A 301 -1.53 2.38 -13.33
CA ASP A 301 -1.01 3.23 -14.39
C ASP A 301 -1.97 4.41 -14.58
N LEU A 302 -1.59 5.55 -13.97
CA LEU A 302 -2.40 6.78 -13.96
C LEU A 302 -1.71 7.89 -14.77
N LYS A 303 -1.33 7.57 -15.99
CA LYS A 303 -0.59 8.48 -16.86
C LYS A 303 -1.43 9.70 -17.26
N GLY A 304 -0.80 10.87 -17.24
CA GLY A 304 -1.33 12.12 -17.76
C GLY A 304 -2.57 12.61 -16.98
N ASP A 305 -3.63 13.00 -17.69
CA ASP A 305 -4.84 13.59 -17.09
C ASP A 305 -5.67 12.61 -16.25
N LEU A 306 -5.27 11.34 -16.16
CA LEU A 306 -5.92 10.37 -15.27
C LEU A 306 -5.71 10.70 -13.80
N CYS A 307 -4.58 11.32 -13.43
CA CYS A 307 -4.35 11.78 -12.05
C CYS A 307 -3.26 12.85 -12.03
N ARG A 308 -3.61 14.08 -11.72
CA ARG A 308 -2.68 15.22 -11.65
C ARG A 308 -2.23 15.57 -10.24
N TRP A 309 -2.95 15.10 -9.24
CA TRP A 309 -2.60 15.34 -7.85
C TRP A 309 -2.98 14.16 -6.97
N GLN A 310 -2.26 14.01 -5.87
CA GLN A 310 -2.56 12.99 -4.89
C GLN A 310 -2.27 13.47 -3.47
N VAL A 311 -2.91 12.81 -2.49
CA VAL A 311 -2.69 13.05 -1.06
C VAL A 311 -2.27 11.74 -0.39
N VAL A 312 -1.17 11.77 0.35
CA VAL A 312 -0.77 10.69 1.25
C VAL A 312 -1.27 11.05 2.65
N CYS A 313 -2.37 10.43 3.05
CA CYS A 313 -3.08 10.77 4.29
C CYS A 313 -2.42 10.19 5.55
N LYS A 314 -1.60 9.15 5.40
CA LYS A 314 -0.96 8.45 6.52
C LYS A 314 0.35 7.84 6.09
N ALA A 315 1.35 7.88 6.97
CA ALA A 315 2.59 7.13 6.81
C ALA A 315 2.28 5.62 6.80
N PRO A 316 2.72 4.87 5.75
CA PRO A 316 2.33 3.48 5.54
C PRO A 316 3.16 2.50 6.38
N TYR A 317 3.28 2.78 7.66
CA TYR A 317 3.91 1.86 8.59
C TYR A 317 3.14 0.55 8.69
N ARG A 318 3.84 -0.57 8.79
CA ARG A 318 3.23 -1.88 9.02
C ARG A 318 2.57 -1.92 10.39
N ASN A 319 1.51 -2.75 10.51
CA ASN A 319 0.78 -2.92 11.76
C ASN A 319 1.67 -3.61 12.81
N THR A 320 1.93 -2.94 13.92
CA THR A 320 2.73 -3.47 15.03
C THR A 320 2.03 -4.58 15.82
N ASN A 321 0.73 -4.80 15.61
CA ASN A 321 0.02 -5.95 16.17
C ASN A 321 0.22 -7.25 15.35
N ASP A 322 0.85 -7.17 14.17
CA ASP A 322 1.30 -8.39 13.45
C ASP A 322 2.51 -8.97 14.18
N SER A 323 2.46 -10.24 14.53
CA SER A 323 3.50 -10.91 15.33
C SER A 323 4.89 -10.83 14.68
N ARG A 324 4.98 -10.89 13.34
CA ARG A 324 6.26 -10.74 12.63
C ARG A 324 6.82 -9.33 12.75
N VAL A 325 5.96 -8.32 12.67
CA VAL A 325 6.36 -6.93 12.85
C VAL A 325 6.81 -6.68 14.29
N ALA A 326 5.99 -7.12 15.26
CA ALA A 326 6.33 -7.00 16.69
C ALA A 326 7.69 -7.65 16.99
N ARG A 327 7.89 -8.90 16.57
CA ARG A 327 9.13 -9.63 16.79
C ARG A 327 10.35 -8.95 16.16
N ARG A 328 10.23 -8.43 14.93
CA ARG A 328 11.32 -7.69 14.28
C ARG A 328 11.68 -6.41 15.03
N LEU A 329 10.69 -5.72 15.57
CA LEU A 329 10.93 -4.52 16.38
C LEU A 329 11.58 -4.85 17.73
N GLU A 330 11.19 -5.95 18.40
CA GLU A 330 11.84 -6.49 19.58
C GLU A 330 13.31 -6.86 19.30
N ASP A 331 13.59 -7.42 18.13
CA ASP A 331 14.94 -7.73 17.66
C ASP A 331 15.71 -6.49 17.15
N GLY A 332 15.16 -5.27 17.33
CA GLY A 332 15.82 -4.01 16.97
C GLY A 332 15.86 -3.71 15.46
N GLN A 333 15.05 -4.35 14.64
CA GLN A 333 15.05 -4.18 13.17
C GLN A 333 14.30 -2.91 12.72
N TRP A 334 14.50 -1.79 13.39
CA TRP A 334 13.85 -0.51 13.09
C TRP A 334 14.17 0.01 11.67
N ALA A 335 15.39 -0.19 11.19
CA ALA A 335 15.77 0.18 9.82
C ALA A 335 14.92 -0.55 8.77
N TRP A 336 14.59 -1.82 8.97
CA TRP A 336 13.67 -2.57 8.12
C TRP A 336 12.26 -1.94 8.13
N TYR A 337 11.76 -1.59 9.31
CA TYR A 337 10.43 -1.01 9.50
C TYR A 337 10.28 0.33 8.78
N HIS A 338 11.25 1.23 8.95
CA HIS A 338 11.27 2.53 8.28
C HIS A 338 11.48 2.39 6.77
N ARG A 339 12.40 1.53 6.33
CA ARG A 339 12.67 1.28 4.90
C ARG A 339 11.44 0.76 4.17
N THR A 340 10.69 -0.14 4.79
CA THR A 340 9.46 -0.68 4.20
C THR A 340 8.40 0.40 4.01
N ALA A 341 8.21 1.28 5.00
CA ALA A 341 7.29 2.41 4.90
C ALA A 341 7.78 3.43 3.85
N LEU A 342 9.08 3.78 3.85
CA LEU A 342 9.67 4.69 2.86
C LEU A 342 9.47 4.18 1.44
N ARG A 343 9.71 2.89 1.18
CA ARG A 343 9.49 2.26 -0.12
C ARG A 343 8.06 2.49 -0.61
N THR A 344 7.07 2.25 0.24
CA THR A 344 5.66 2.43 -0.08
C THR A 344 5.33 3.90 -0.40
N VAL A 345 5.90 4.86 0.35
CA VAL A 345 5.75 6.29 0.05
C VAL A 345 6.35 6.66 -1.30
N ILE A 346 7.58 6.20 -1.59
CA ILE A 346 8.24 6.45 -2.87
C ILE A 346 7.40 5.91 -4.03
N GLN A 347 6.85 4.70 -3.90
CA GLN A 347 5.96 4.11 -4.90
C GLN A 347 4.68 4.92 -5.08
N ALA A 348 4.07 5.39 -3.98
CA ALA A 348 2.91 6.26 -4.04
C ALA A 348 3.24 7.57 -4.78
N CYS A 349 4.35 8.24 -4.44
CA CYS A 349 4.80 9.46 -5.11
C CYS A 349 5.02 9.27 -6.62
N GLY A 350 5.44 8.08 -7.05
CA GLY A 350 5.63 7.73 -8.46
C GLY A 350 4.34 7.46 -9.26
N ARG A 351 3.15 7.55 -8.65
CA ARG A 351 1.89 7.21 -9.34
C ARG A 351 1.40 8.32 -10.29
N VAL A 352 1.61 9.57 -9.95
CA VAL A 352 1.11 10.74 -10.70
C VAL A 352 2.07 11.26 -11.77
N VAL A 353 3.30 10.75 -11.85
CA VAL A 353 4.28 11.14 -12.88
C VAL A 353 4.89 9.87 -13.48
N ARG A 354 4.57 9.59 -14.73
CA ARG A 354 4.89 8.33 -15.43
C ARG A 354 5.79 8.51 -16.65
N ALA A 355 6.10 9.76 -17.04
CA ALA A 355 6.95 10.09 -18.17
C ALA A 355 7.71 11.41 -17.89
N PRO A 356 8.82 11.69 -18.59
CA PRO A 356 9.59 12.93 -18.38
C PRO A 356 8.80 14.21 -18.67
N ASP A 357 7.82 14.14 -19.55
CA ASP A 357 6.92 15.23 -19.92
C ASP A 357 5.62 15.28 -19.12
N ASP A 358 5.41 14.29 -18.26
CA ASP A 358 4.27 14.23 -17.33
C ASP A 358 4.55 15.08 -16.09
N HIS A 359 3.48 15.54 -15.41
CA HIS A 359 3.62 16.30 -14.18
C HIS A 359 2.48 15.99 -13.20
N GLY A 360 2.78 16.13 -11.91
CA GLY A 360 1.82 15.92 -10.86
C GLY A 360 2.30 16.46 -9.52
N ALA A 361 1.36 16.62 -8.59
CA ALA A 361 1.59 17.12 -7.25
C ALA A 361 1.28 16.03 -6.22
N THR A 362 2.17 15.83 -5.24
CA THR A 362 1.93 14.97 -4.09
C THR A 362 1.88 15.81 -2.82
N TYR A 363 0.79 15.70 -2.10
CA TYR A 363 0.51 16.40 -0.85
C TYR A 363 0.66 15.44 0.33
N LEU A 364 1.54 15.77 1.27
CA LEU A 364 1.82 14.96 2.46
C LEU A 364 1.01 15.52 3.62
N ALA A 365 0.03 14.74 4.13
CA ALA A 365 -0.94 15.21 5.11
C ALA A 365 -0.68 14.74 6.54
N ASP A 366 0.17 13.73 6.75
CA ASP A 366 0.51 13.14 8.06
C ASP A 366 1.92 13.59 8.48
N ASP A 367 2.04 14.14 9.68
CA ASP A 367 3.32 14.55 10.28
C ASP A 367 4.32 13.40 10.34
N SER A 368 3.86 12.17 10.57
CA SER A 368 4.69 10.98 10.61
C SER A 368 5.45 10.68 9.32
N LEU A 369 5.05 11.27 8.18
CA LEU A 369 5.78 11.16 6.91
C LEU A 369 7.09 11.95 6.95
N LEU A 370 7.10 13.11 7.60
CA LEU A 370 8.31 13.93 7.76
C LEU A 370 9.31 13.21 8.68
N ASP A 371 8.82 12.66 9.79
CA ASP A 371 9.64 11.84 10.69
C ASP A 371 10.21 10.60 9.98
N LEU A 372 9.43 9.98 9.09
CA LEU A 372 9.88 8.84 8.30
C LEU A 372 11.07 9.19 7.40
N PHE A 373 11.03 10.35 6.72
CA PHE A 373 12.12 10.78 5.85
C PHE A 373 13.41 11.02 6.62
N GLU A 374 13.34 11.54 7.84
CA GLU A 374 14.49 11.70 8.71
C GLU A 374 15.05 10.34 9.18
N ARG A 375 14.17 9.45 9.65
CA ARG A 375 14.57 8.14 10.19
C ARG A 375 15.09 7.17 9.14
N ALA A 376 14.66 7.32 7.89
CA ALA A 376 15.06 6.48 6.76
C ALA A 376 16.02 7.20 5.80
N GLU A 377 16.67 8.29 6.21
CA GLU A 377 17.56 9.09 5.37
C GLU A 377 18.66 8.25 4.71
N ALA A 378 19.26 7.32 5.44
CA ALA A 378 20.31 6.44 4.93
C ALA A 378 19.86 5.50 3.80
N ASP A 379 18.57 5.18 3.74
CA ASP A 379 17.95 4.32 2.73
C ASP A 379 17.24 5.14 1.62
N THR A 380 17.26 6.48 1.72
CA THR A 380 16.58 7.35 0.75
C THR A 380 17.46 7.55 -0.48
N PRO A 381 16.99 7.18 -1.69
CA PRO A 381 17.72 7.42 -2.93
C PRO A 381 17.96 8.93 -3.16
N ASP A 382 19.11 9.32 -3.73
CA ASP A 382 19.47 10.71 -3.95
C ASP A 382 18.40 11.48 -4.71
N TRP A 383 17.84 10.90 -5.76
CA TRP A 383 16.79 11.53 -6.56
C TRP A 383 15.49 11.80 -5.76
N PHE A 384 15.19 11.01 -4.74
CA PHE A 384 14.03 11.24 -3.88
C PHE A 384 14.38 12.21 -2.74
N ARG A 385 15.61 12.17 -2.25
CA ARG A 385 16.14 13.17 -1.30
C ARG A 385 16.06 14.57 -1.88
N ASP A 386 16.49 14.75 -3.13
CA ASP A 386 16.34 16.03 -3.84
C ASP A 386 14.89 16.51 -3.89
N GLN A 387 13.95 15.57 -4.03
CA GLN A 387 12.53 15.88 -4.05
C GLN A 387 12.00 16.28 -2.67
N VAL A 388 12.47 15.63 -1.61
CA VAL A 388 12.13 15.96 -0.21
C VAL A 388 12.74 17.32 0.17
N ASP A 389 13.99 17.57 -0.22
CA ASP A 389 14.68 18.84 0.06
C ASP A 389 14.06 20.04 -0.66
N ALA A 390 13.48 19.81 -1.84
CA ALA A 390 12.75 20.81 -2.60
C ALA A 390 11.27 20.96 -2.19
N MET A 391 10.82 20.25 -1.16
CA MET A 391 9.46 20.30 -0.66
C MET A 391 9.11 21.70 -0.13
N THR A 392 7.90 22.15 -0.42
CA THR A 392 7.39 23.46 0.02
C THR A 392 5.99 23.36 0.61
N THR A 393 5.61 24.35 1.41
CA THR A 393 4.24 24.49 1.91
C THR A 393 3.47 25.41 0.96
N PRO A 394 2.44 24.91 0.25
CA PRO A 394 1.69 25.70 -0.72
C PRO A 394 0.68 26.64 -0.04
N SER A 395 0.39 27.76 -0.66
CA SER A 395 -0.78 28.58 -0.30
C SER A 395 -2.02 27.98 -0.95
N LEU A 396 -2.88 27.34 -0.16
CA LEU A 396 -4.10 26.72 -0.66
C LEU A 396 -5.30 27.66 -0.51
N PRO A 397 -6.38 27.52 -1.34
CA PRO A 397 -7.62 28.24 -1.21
C PRO A 397 -8.24 28.11 0.19
N ALA A 398 -9.12 29.01 0.55
CA ALA A 398 -9.94 28.84 1.75
C ALA A 398 -10.81 27.58 1.62
N PHE A 399 -11.30 27.07 2.76
CA PHE A 399 -12.24 25.97 2.77
C PHE A 399 -13.58 26.43 2.15
N ASP A 400 -13.88 25.91 0.95
CA ASP A 400 -15.07 26.25 0.18
C ASP A 400 -15.59 24.99 -0.56
N PRO A 401 -16.63 24.33 -0.04
CA PRO A 401 -17.22 23.15 -0.68
C PRO A 401 -17.87 23.43 -2.04
N GLU A 402 -18.37 24.66 -2.29
CA GLU A 402 -18.96 25.01 -3.59
C GLU A 402 -17.86 25.13 -4.66
N ALA A 403 -16.75 25.77 -4.33
CA ALA A 403 -15.58 25.82 -5.21
C ALA A 403 -14.99 24.43 -5.45
N ALA A 404 -15.03 23.55 -4.46
CA ALA A 404 -14.57 22.16 -4.59
C ALA A 404 -15.44 21.31 -5.56
N LEU A 405 -16.67 21.70 -5.81
CA LEU A 405 -17.58 21.05 -6.75
C LEU A 405 -17.57 21.70 -8.16
N ALA A 406 -16.81 22.75 -8.35
CA ALA A 406 -16.62 23.30 -9.70
C ALA A 406 -16.09 22.21 -10.63
N GLY A 407 -16.60 22.16 -11.87
CA GLY A 407 -16.24 21.12 -12.85
C GLY A 407 -17.08 19.84 -12.79
N ILE A 408 -17.90 19.64 -11.75
CA ILE A 408 -18.91 18.59 -11.76
C ILE A 408 -20.15 19.11 -12.47
N ASP A 409 -20.49 18.53 -13.61
CA ASP A 409 -21.75 18.84 -14.29
C ASP A 409 -22.92 18.46 -13.38
N ALA A 410 -23.72 19.46 -13.01
CA ALA A 410 -24.95 19.28 -12.26
C ALA A 410 -26.04 18.65 -13.16
N SER A 411 -25.78 17.44 -13.66
CA SER A 411 -26.80 16.62 -14.26
C SER A 411 -27.63 15.99 -13.16
N PRO A 412 -28.93 16.29 -13.03
CA PRO A 412 -29.76 15.70 -11.99
C PRO A 412 -29.82 14.20 -12.20
N SER A 413 -29.38 13.42 -11.20
CA SER A 413 -29.57 11.98 -11.12
C SER A 413 -31.06 11.67 -11.31
N GLY A 414 -31.43 11.33 -12.57
CA GLY A 414 -32.78 10.97 -12.95
C GLY A 414 -33.17 9.63 -12.34
N GLY A 415 -34.11 9.71 -11.42
CA GLY A 415 -34.86 8.56 -10.93
C GLY A 415 -35.53 7.81 -12.09
N ALA A 416 -35.59 6.52 -11.94
CA ALA A 416 -36.25 5.55 -12.79
C ALA A 416 -37.66 5.94 -13.19
N GLY A 417 -38.03 5.70 -14.46
CA GLY A 417 -39.43 5.54 -14.82
C GLY A 417 -39.82 5.84 -16.25
N ALA A 418 -40.07 4.76 -16.98
CA ALA A 418 -41.08 4.59 -17.99
C ALA A 418 -40.92 5.28 -19.38
N GLY A 419 -40.80 4.42 -20.32
CA GLY A 419 -40.77 4.64 -21.77
C GLY A 419 -41.92 5.44 -22.37
N ARG A 420 -41.57 6.11 -23.44
CA ARG A 420 -42.48 6.29 -24.61
C ARG A 420 -41.69 6.51 -25.88
N ARG A 421 -41.90 5.59 -26.81
CA ARG A 421 -41.58 5.72 -28.24
C ARG A 421 -42.33 6.92 -28.85
N ARG A 422 -41.66 7.71 -29.70
CA ARG A 422 -42.22 8.18 -30.98
C ARG A 422 -41.12 8.79 -31.87
N SER A 423 -40.89 8.12 -32.89
CA SER A 423 -40.77 8.32 -34.35
C SER A 423 -40.42 9.71 -34.93
N ARG A 424 -39.36 9.66 -35.75
CA ARG A 424 -39.11 10.26 -37.05
C ARG A 424 -39.67 11.66 -37.36
N ARG A 425 -38.80 12.57 -37.79
CA ARG A 425 -38.72 13.04 -39.17
C ARG A 425 -37.47 13.88 -39.43
N SER A 426 -36.95 13.65 -40.59
CA SER A 426 -35.92 14.20 -41.41
C SER A 426 -36.15 15.65 -41.87
N ASP A 427 -35.05 16.21 -42.36
CA ASP A 427 -34.83 17.28 -43.34
C ASP A 427 -34.17 18.52 -42.69
N GLY A 428 -33.14 19.13 -43.21
CA GLY A 428 -32.43 19.10 -44.48
C GLY A 428 -31.70 20.45 -44.59
N SER A 429 -30.46 20.40 -45.09
CA SER A 429 -29.77 21.43 -45.90
C SER A 429 -29.70 22.89 -45.34
N GLU A 430 -28.65 23.60 -45.45
CA GLU A 430 -27.60 23.93 -46.36
C GLU A 430 -26.89 25.25 -45.87
N SER A 431 -25.60 25.26 -46.00
CA SER A 431 -24.73 26.30 -46.59
C SER A 431 -24.68 27.75 -46.06
N GLY A 432 -23.44 28.21 -45.96
CA GLY A 432 -23.03 29.56 -46.39
C GLY A 432 -22.23 30.32 -45.34
N ASN A 433 -20.94 30.23 -45.32
CA ASN A 433 -19.90 31.04 -45.94
C ASN A 433 -19.70 32.46 -45.39
N ALA A 434 -18.44 32.70 -45.01
CA ALA A 434 -17.61 33.89 -45.19
C ALA A 434 -17.83 35.14 -44.32
N GLY A 435 -16.80 35.54 -43.60
CA GLY A 435 -16.08 36.71 -44.03
C GLY A 435 -15.72 37.72 -42.93
N HIS A 436 -14.45 37.91 -42.80
CA HIS A 436 -13.68 39.14 -42.64
C HIS A 436 -13.75 40.01 -41.33
N SER A 437 -12.61 40.00 -40.62
CA SER A 437 -11.66 41.11 -40.39
C SER A 437 -12.18 42.47 -39.86
N SER A 438 -11.60 42.92 -38.77
CA SER A 438 -10.66 44.02 -38.75
C SER A 438 -10.34 44.55 -37.32
N ARG A 439 -9.08 44.63 -37.06
CA ARG A 439 -8.28 45.64 -36.33
C ARG A 439 -9.00 46.79 -35.62
N GLY A 440 -8.44 47.10 -34.45
CA GLY A 440 -8.54 48.40 -33.79
C GLY A 440 -7.63 48.48 -32.58
N GLU A 441 -6.56 49.24 -32.77
CA GLU A 441 -5.53 49.65 -31.78
C GLU A 441 -6.08 50.72 -30.81
N GLY A 442 -5.44 50.81 -29.63
CA GLY A 442 -5.16 52.11 -29.06
C GLY A 442 -5.53 52.33 -27.62
N GLY A 443 -4.55 52.67 -26.80
CA GLY A 443 -4.61 53.81 -25.91
C GLY A 443 -4.32 53.52 -24.42
N SER A 444 -3.12 53.83 -24.04
CA SER A 444 -2.61 54.11 -22.68
C SER A 444 -3.45 55.12 -21.91
N GLU A 445 -3.49 54.99 -20.59
CA GLU A 445 -3.04 56.11 -19.72
C GLU A 445 -3.01 55.69 -18.24
N ALA A 446 -1.99 56.22 -17.58
CA ALA A 446 -1.64 56.08 -16.18
C ALA A 446 -2.52 57.00 -15.29
N GLY A 447 -2.71 56.61 -14.04
CA GLY A 447 -3.29 57.44 -12.98
C GLY A 447 -2.82 57.03 -11.62
N ASP A 448 -1.90 57.82 -11.07
CA ASP A 448 -1.45 57.89 -9.68
C ASP A 448 -2.62 58.27 -8.72
N GLY A 449 -2.55 57.77 -7.49
CA GLY A 449 -3.44 58.29 -6.44
C GLY A 449 -3.39 57.53 -5.12
N ASP A 450 -2.36 57.82 -4.36
CA ASP A 450 -2.32 58.24 -2.94
C ASP A 450 -2.93 57.35 -1.82
N ALA A 451 -2.12 57.29 -0.77
CA ALA A 451 -2.19 56.54 0.48
C ALA A 451 -3.30 57.02 1.43
N THR A 452 -3.87 56.07 2.17
CA THR A 452 -4.26 56.33 3.58
C THR A 452 -4.00 55.08 4.42
N ALA A 453 -3.19 55.28 5.45
CA ALA A 453 -2.87 54.32 6.50
C ALA A 453 -4.12 54.02 7.34
N ASN A 454 -4.31 52.72 7.63
CA ASN A 454 -5.09 52.31 8.79
C ASN A 454 -4.34 51.20 9.54
N SER A 455 -3.97 51.53 10.77
CA SER A 455 -3.32 50.69 11.75
C SER A 455 -4.27 49.59 12.25
N GLY A 456 -4.01 48.34 11.88
CA GLY A 456 -4.65 47.17 12.49
C GLY A 456 -3.58 46.22 12.99
N THR A 457 -3.56 46.06 14.31
CA THR A 457 -2.68 45.18 15.08
C THR A 457 -2.83 43.74 14.59
N THR A 458 -1.87 43.24 13.87
CA THR A 458 -1.71 41.80 13.55
C THR A 458 -0.76 41.23 14.55
N GLY A 459 -1.27 40.28 15.38
CA GLY A 459 -0.41 39.42 16.18
C GLY A 459 0.52 38.63 15.23
N GLU A 460 1.79 38.87 15.35
CA GLU A 460 2.84 38.06 14.76
C GLU A 460 2.81 36.67 15.42
N GLU A 461 2.15 35.73 14.80
CA GLU A 461 2.52 34.31 14.99
C GLU A 461 3.90 34.13 14.36
N SER A 462 4.92 34.04 15.22
CA SER A 462 6.28 33.73 14.80
C SER A 462 6.29 32.36 14.13
N VAL A 463 6.66 32.33 12.87
CA VAL A 463 6.88 31.09 12.11
C VAL A 463 8.05 30.37 12.77
N LYS A 464 7.79 29.32 13.56
CA LYS A 464 8.82 28.50 14.19
C LYS A 464 9.73 27.90 13.12
N THR A 465 11.02 27.93 13.36
CA THR A 465 12.01 27.29 12.48
C THR A 465 11.83 25.77 12.46
N ARG A 466 12.34 25.11 11.42
CA ARG A 466 12.31 23.64 11.30
C ARG A 466 12.88 22.97 12.58
N SER A 467 13.98 23.49 13.10
CA SER A 467 14.64 22.99 14.33
C SER A 467 13.76 23.12 15.59
N GLU A 468 12.95 24.17 15.70
CA GLU A 468 12.06 24.39 16.83
C GLU A 468 10.84 23.46 16.77
N ARG A 469 10.33 23.20 15.57
CA ARG A 469 9.27 22.22 15.32
C ARG A 469 9.73 20.78 15.61
N ASP A 470 10.97 20.45 15.25
CA ASP A 470 11.56 19.13 15.49
C ASP A 470 11.83 18.90 16.98
N ALA A 471 12.20 19.92 17.74
CA ALA A 471 12.39 19.84 19.19
C ALA A 471 11.06 19.65 19.96
N GLU A 472 9.98 20.26 19.48
CA GLU A 472 8.65 20.14 20.06
C GLU A 472 8.03 18.76 19.73
N ARG A 473 8.21 18.26 18.51
CA ARG A 473 7.78 16.92 18.07
C ARG A 473 8.46 15.78 18.83
N ARG A 474 9.72 15.93 19.22
CA ARG A 474 10.44 14.92 20.01
C ARG A 474 9.91 14.79 21.45
N ARG A 475 9.31 15.84 22.00
CA ARG A 475 8.73 15.83 23.35
C ARG A 475 7.37 15.15 23.44
N ASP A 476 6.59 15.20 22.37
CA ASP A 476 5.19 14.75 22.33
C ASP A 476 5.00 13.40 21.63
N HIS A 477 6.09 12.67 21.34
CA HIS A 477 5.99 11.38 20.66
C HIS A 477 5.62 10.27 21.67
N PRO A 478 4.60 9.42 21.41
CA PRO A 478 4.13 8.38 22.31
C PRO A 478 5.17 7.31 22.68
N LEU A 479 6.33 7.31 22.02
CA LEU A 479 7.46 6.44 22.33
C LEU A 479 8.66 7.18 22.91
N SER A 480 8.49 8.44 23.37
CA SER A 480 9.57 9.24 23.98
C SER A 480 10.20 8.57 25.22
N ASP A 481 9.44 7.76 25.94
CA ASP A 481 9.91 7.03 27.14
C ASP A 481 10.72 5.78 26.83
N VAL A 482 10.75 5.32 25.57
CA VAL A 482 11.54 4.17 25.10
C VAL A 482 12.90 4.60 24.56
N TRP A 483 13.10 5.92 24.35
CA TRP A 483 14.29 6.51 23.76
C TRP A 483 15.10 7.23 24.86
N GLY A 484 15.63 6.47 25.82
CA GLY A 484 16.62 6.98 26.76
C GLY A 484 17.85 7.50 26.00
N ASP A 485 18.34 8.68 26.42
CA ASP A 485 19.55 9.34 25.92
C ASP A 485 20.71 8.34 25.77
N GLY A 486 21.10 8.07 24.52
CA GLY A 486 22.25 7.28 24.15
C GLY A 486 22.98 7.91 22.96
#